data_12eb01b389677c6d17149a28df2a851b
#
_entry.id   12eb01b389677c6d17149a28df2a851b
#
_cell.length_a   1.000
_cell.length_b   1.000
_cell.length_c   1.000
_cell.angle_alpha   90.00
_cell.angle_beta   90.00
_cell.angle_gamma   90.00
#
_symmetry.space_group_name_H-M   'P 1'
#
loop_
_entity.id
_entity.type
_entity.pdbx_description
1 polymer ?
#
loop_
_entity_poly.entity_id
_entity_poly.type
_entity_poly.pdbx_seq_one_letter_code
_entity_poly.pdbx_strand_id
1 'polypeptide(L)'
;MDLTSVAGYRAATCRADLALAPGEVFLGGGTWLYSEPQPEVTGLVDLTAMGWAPLEPLPGGGLRVGATCTIAELAAARPFFLQCATALLASVKVWRMATVGGNICRSFAAAAMVSLAVTLDGVAEIWTPDGGSYRIRVAEMITGNGTNTLRPGEVLRAVDLPGAALAGRTAFRQIALATLGRSGAVVTGRADPDGALTLVITAATLRPVVLRYPGHPSADQLAADVAAVDAYYTDPLGPADWRRQVSGVLLEEIRQELRR
;
A
#
# COMPACT_ATOMS: atom_id res chain seq x y z
N MET A 1 -8.41 22.50 -1.52
CA MET A 1 -8.46 23.20 -0.21
C MET A 1 -7.15 23.94 -0.04
N ASP A 2 -7.18 25.14 0.49
CA ASP A 2 -5.97 25.94 0.65
C ASP A 2 -5.30 25.57 1.98
N LEU A 3 -3.99 25.35 1.96
CA LEU A 3 -3.18 25.14 3.16
C LEU A 3 -2.69 26.51 3.65
N THR A 4 -3.59 27.28 4.26
CA THR A 4 -3.31 28.68 4.70
C THR A 4 -2.26 28.78 5.79
N SER A 5 -1.97 27.68 6.52
CA SER A 5 -0.91 27.60 7.52
C SER A 5 0.49 27.42 6.93
N VAL A 6 0.59 26.99 5.68
CA VAL A 6 1.88 26.71 5.03
C VAL A 6 2.50 28.01 4.54
N ALA A 7 3.63 28.38 5.18
CA ALA A 7 4.44 29.55 4.85
C ALA A 7 5.70 29.20 4.06
N GLY A 8 6.13 27.94 4.06
CA GLY A 8 7.36 27.48 3.44
C GLY A 8 7.17 26.30 2.49
N TYR A 9 7.89 26.34 1.36
CA TYR A 9 8.03 25.20 0.45
C TYR A 9 9.47 25.12 -0.03
N ARG A 10 10.04 23.92 0.01
CA ARG A 10 11.37 23.64 -0.55
C ARG A 10 11.40 22.26 -1.22
N ALA A 11 12.16 22.17 -2.29
CA ALA A 11 12.42 20.91 -2.97
C ALA A 11 13.61 20.20 -2.29
N ALA A 12 13.45 18.92 -1.96
CA ALA A 12 14.57 18.08 -1.56
C ALA A 12 15.23 17.50 -2.80
N THR A 13 16.52 17.74 -2.97
CA THR A 13 17.32 17.26 -4.11
C THR A 13 18.38 16.25 -3.69
N CYS A 14 18.71 16.23 -2.40
CA CYS A 14 19.66 15.31 -1.82
C CYS A 14 19.20 14.88 -0.40
N ARG A 15 19.89 13.90 0.16
CA ARG A 15 19.53 13.35 1.48
C ARG A 15 19.64 14.40 2.60
N ALA A 16 20.56 15.33 2.50
CA ALA A 16 20.72 16.39 3.50
C ALA A 16 19.49 17.31 3.58
N ASP A 17 18.76 17.47 2.48
CA ASP A 17 17.54 18.28 2.41
C ASP A 17 16.36 17.66 3.16
N LEU A 18 16.47 16.40 3.61
CA LEU A 18 15.41 15.67 4.31
C LEU A 18 15.32 16.00 5.81
N ALA A 19 16.21 16.83 6.33
CA ALA A 19 16.09 17.32 7.71
C ALA A 19 14.88 18.26 7.82
N LEU A 20 13.87 17.86 8.62
CA LEU A 20 12.65 18.65 8.81
C LEU A 20 12.85 19.71 9.91
N ALA A 21 12.43 20.94 9.63
CA ALA A 21 12.21 21.95 10.65
C ALA A 21 10.86 21.72 11.37
N PRO A 22 10.62 22.30 12.54
CA PRO A 22 9.34 22.20 13.23
C PRO A 22 8.17 22.63 12.32
N GLY A 23 7.14 21.78 12.23
CA GLY A 23 5.97 22.00 11.38
C GLY A 23 6.17 21.69 9.90
N GLU A 24 7.37 21.31 9.45
CA GLU A 24 7.57 20.78 8.10
C GLU A 24 7.11 19.31 7.99
N VAL A 25 6.55 18.97 6.85
CA VAL A 25 6.20 17.60 6.48
C VAL A 25 6.70 17.25 5.09
N PHE A 26 6.94 15.95 4.84
CA PHE A 26 7.28 15.49 3.51
C PHE A 26 6.08 15.55 2.58
N LEU A 27 6.31 16.06 1.38
CA LEU A 27 5.35 16.12 0.29
C LEU A 27 5.75 15.11 -0.80
N GLY A 28 4.87 14.13 -1.06
CA GLY A 28 4.89 13.35 -2.29
C GLY A 28 3.97 14.04 -3.32
N GLY A 29 2.94 13.33 -3.80
CA GLY A 29 1.98 13.92 -4.75
C GLY A 29 0.94 14.89 -4.16
N GLY A 30 0.90 15.09 -2.87
CA GLY A 30 0.02 16.05 -2.17
C GLY A 30 -1.48 15.74 -2.20
N THR A 31 -1.93 14.71 -2.89
CA THR A 31 -3.34 14.45 -3.19
C THR A 31 -4.22 14.28 -1.95
N TRP A 32 -3.67 13.72 -0.87
CA TRP A 32 -4.36 13.67 0.42
C TRP A 32 -4.08 14.94 1.25
N LEU A 33 -2.83 15.41 1.30
CA LEU A 33 -2.43 16.56 2.10
C LEU A 33 -3.26 17.81 1.76
N TYR A 34 -3.57 18.02 0.48
CA TYR A 34 -4.40 19.14 0.00
C TYR A 34 -5.91 18.86 0.06
N SER A 35 -6.36 17.67 0.50
CA SER A 35 -7.80 17.36 0.55
C SER A 35 -8.45 17.74 1.89
N GLU A 36 -7.65 17.88 2.94
CA GLU A 36 -8.13 18.17 4.29
C GLU A 36 -7.33 19.32 4.94
N PRO A 37 -7.89 20.04 5.91
CA PRO A 37 -7.15 21.06 6.66
C PRO A 37 -5.98 20.45 7.42
N GLN A 38 -4.81 21.12 7.35
CA GLN A 38 -3.58 20.69 8.03
C GLN A 38 -3.07 21.86 8.91
N PRO A 39 -3.75 22.23 10.01
CA PRO A 39 -3.43 23.45 10.76
C PRO A 39 -2.02 23.43 11.39
N GLU A 40 -1.47 22.25 11.67
CA GLU A 40 -0.14 22.10 12.28
C GLU A 40 1.00 22.12 11.24
N VAL A 41 0.68 22.07 9.94
CA VAL A 41 1.69 22.05 8.89
C VAL A 41 2.02 23.47 8.46
N THR A 42 3.28 23.88 8.68
CA THR A 42 3.78 25.20 8.35
C THR A 42 4.75 25.21 7.17
N GLY A 43 5.26 24.07 6.76
CA GLY A 43 6.19 23.95 5.63
C GLY A 43 6.11 22.60 4.93
N LEU A 44 6.46 22.59 3.65
CA LEU A 44 6.45 21.40 2.80
C LEU A 44 7.84 21.13 2.25
N VAL A 45 8.28 19.88 2.37
CA VAL A 45 9.54 19.36 1.80
C VAL A 45 9.20 18.40 0.67
N ASP A 46 9.33 18.85 -0.55
CA ASP A 46 8.92 18.11 -1.75
C ASP A 46 9.95 17.04 -2.11
N LEU A 47 9.55 15.78 -2.03
CA LEU A 47 10.34 14.61 -2.37
C LEU A 47 10.41 14.34 -3.88
N THR A 48 9.55 14.94 -4.69
CA THR A 48 9.50 14.64 -6.14
C THR A 48 10.75 15.12 -6.86
N ALA A 49 11.48 16.09 -6.29
CA ALA A 49 12.74 16.60 -6.81
C ALA A 49 13.96 15.72 -6.46
N MET A 50 13.80 14.65 -5.66
CA MET A 50 14.90 13.74 -5.30
C MET A 50 15.47 12.96 -6.49
N GLY A 51 14.80 12.97 -7.64
CA GLY A 51 15.26 12.26 -8.85
C GLY A 51 15.26 10.73 -8.69
N TRP A 52 14.48 10.18 -7.76
CA TRP A 52 14.37 8.75 -7.59
C TRP A 52 13.70 8.12 -8.79
N ALA A 53 14.36 7.11 -9.39
CA ALA A 53 13.75 6.38 -10.49
C ALA A 53 12.43 5.76 -10.05
N PRO A 54 11.34 5.90 -10.83
CA PRO A 54 10.04 5.35 -10.46
C PRO A 54 10.08 3.82 -10.36
N LEU A 55 10.76 3.15 -11.29
CA LEU A 55 10.89 1.69 -11.35
C LEU A 55 12.33 1.33 -11.73
N GLU A 56 12.97 0.47 -10.93
CA GLU A 56 14.33 -0.02 -11.17
C GLU A 56 14.34 -1.56 -11.08
N PRO A 57 14.85 -2.26 -12.12
CA PRO A 57 15.06 -3.70 -12.01
C PRO A 57 16.07 -4.02 -10.90
N LEU A 58 15.77 -5.07 -10.14
CA LEU A 58 16.68 -5.60 -9.12
C LEU A 58 17.23 -6.97 -9.56
N PRO A 59 18.41 -7.36 -9.03
CA PRO A 59 18.93 -8.72 -9.23
C PRO A 59 17.89 -9.78 -8.87
N GLY A 60 17.96 -10.93 -9.57
CA GLY A 60 17.00 -12.04 -9.34
C GLY A 60 15.58 -11.76 -9.86
N GLY A 61 15.39 -10.81 -10.78
CA GLY A 61 14.11 -10.49 -11.38
C GLY A 61 13.20 -9.65 -10.48
N GLY A 62 13.73 -9.10 -9.38
CA GLY A 62 13.00 -8.19 -8.51
C GLY A 62 12.75 -6.82 -9.16
N LEU A 63 11.94 -6.00 -8.50
CA LEU A 63 11.63 -4.65 -8.93
C LEU A 63 11.65 -3.70 -7.72
N ARG A 64 12.43 -2.63 -7.81
CA ARG A 64 12.37 -1.50 -6.89
C ARG A 64 11.35 -0.49 -7.40
N VAL A 65 10.44 -0.09 -6.52
CA VAL A 65 9.46 0.97 -6.76
C VAL A 65 9.86 2.17 -5.91
N GLY A 66 10.25 3.27 -6.53
CA GLY A 66 10.58 4.51 -5.84
C GLY A 66 9.38 5.08 -5.10
N ALA A 67 9.57 5.68 -3.93
CA ALA A 67 8.47 6.23 -3.16
C ALA A 67 7.73 7.37 -3.89
N THR A 68 8.42 8.10 -4.76
CA THR A 68 7.85 9.16 -5.61
C THR A 68 7.25 8.65 -6.93
N CYS A 69 7.36 7.34 -7.23
CA CYS A 69 6.66 6.72 -8.36
C CYS A 69 5.16 7.02 -8.27
N THR A 70 4.59 7.57 -9.33
CA THR A 70 3.16 7.85 -9.40
C THR A 70 2.34 6.58 -9.55
N ILE A 71 1.08 6.62 -9.11
CA ILE A 71 0.18 5.48 -9.29
C ILE A 71 -0.01 5.16 -10.78
N ALA A 72 -0.02 6.18 -11.65
CA ALA A 72 -0.14 5.99 -13.10
C ALA A 72 1.07 5.24 -13.70
N GLU A 73 2.30 5.61 -13.31
CA GLU A 73 3.52 4.92 -13.75
C GLU A 73 3.54 3.46 -13.29
N LEU A 74 3.22 3.23 -12.00
CA LEU A 74 3.17 1.89 -11.45
C LEU A 74 2.12 1.02 -12.15
N ALA A 75 0.91 1.54 -12.34
CA ALA A 75 -0.21 0.81 -12.97
C ALA A 75 0.09 0.39 -14.40
N ALA A 76 0.90 1.15 -15.14
CA ALA A 76 1.32 0.83 -16.50
C ALA A 76 2.31 -0.35 -16.59
N ALA A 77 2.96 -0.73 -15.49
CA ALA A 77 4.05 -1.68 -15.53
C ALA A 77 3.59 -3.16 -15.62
N ARG A 78 2.50 -3.52 -14.95
CA ARG A 78 2.01 -4.91 -14.90
C ARG A 78 0.48 -4.96 -14.71
N PRO A 79 -0.22 -5.99 -15.25
CA PRO A 79 -1.67 -6.12 -15.10
C PRO A 79 -2.14 -6.15 -13.63
N PHE A 80 -1.44 -6.87 -12.75
CA PHE A 80 -1.78 -6.93 -11.33
C PHE A 80 -1.61 -5.56 -10.63
N PHE A 81 -0.62 -4.77 -11.03
CA PHE A 81 -0.41 -3.43 -10.48
C PHE A 81 -1.58 -2.52 -10.85
N LEU A 82 -2.04 -2.61 -12.11
CA LEU A 82 -3.24 -1.90 -12.56
C LEU A 82 -4.48 -2.32 -11.76
N GLN A 83 -4.69 -3.63 -11.56
CA GLN A 83 -5.81 -4.13 -10.75
C GLN A 83 -5.80 -3.55 -9.34
N CYS A 84 -4.66 -3.61 -8.65
CA CYS A 84 -4.53 -3.00 -7.32
C CYS A 84 -4.77 -1.48 -7.35
N ALA A 85 -4.24 -0.77 -8.36
CA ALA A 85 -4.41 0.67 -8.49
C ALA A 85 -5.89 1.07 -8.67
N THR A 86 -6.72 0.23 -9.28
CA THR A 86 -8.17 0.52 -9.42
C THR A 86 -8.89 0.63 -8.08
N ALA A 87 -8.38 -0.03 -7.02
CA ALA A 87 -8.93 0.11 -5.67
C ALA A 87 -8.74 1.51 -5.06
N LEU A 88 -7.87 2.33 -5.61
CA LEU A 88 -7.67 3.71 -5.14
C LEU A 88 -8.83 4.64 -5.46
N LEU A 89 -9.78 4.27 -6.28
CA LEU A 89 -10.93 5.12 -6.64
C LEU A 89 -10.55 6.60 -6.84
N ALA A 90 -9.76 6.86 -7.85
CA ALA A 90 -9.24 8.20 -8.09
C ALA A 90 -9.38 8.59 -9.55
N SER A 91 -9.54 9.88 -9.81
CA SER A 91 -9.51 10.40 -11.16
C SER A 91 -8.13 10.20 -11.80
N VAL A 92 -8.08 10.23 -13.13
CA VAL A 92 -6.81 10.17 -13.89
C VAL A 92 -5.82 11.26 -13.41
N LYS A 93 -6.32 12.43 -13.04
CA LYS A 93 -5.50 13.52 -12.48
C LYS A 93 -4.85 13.10 -11.16
N VAL A 94 -5.60 12.48 -10.25
CA VAL A 94 -5.08 11.99 -8.98
C VAL A 94 -4.07 10.85 -9.20
N TRP A 95 -4.32 9.94 -10.13
CA TRP A 95 -3.38 8.85 -10.45
C TRP A 95 -2.01 9.37 -10.93
N ARG A 96 -2.00 10.51 -11.64
CA ARG A 96 -0.77 11.16 -12.13
C ARG A 96 -0.02 11.95 -11.06
N MET A 97 -0.64 12.21 -9.93
CA MET A 97 -0.07 13.01 -8.84
C MET A 97 0.22 12.16 -7.59
N ALA A 98 -0.70 11.26 -7.22
CA ALA A 98 -0.54 10.39 -6.06
C ALA A 98 0.64 9.45 -6.25
N THR A 99 1.48 9.33 -5.21
CA THR A 99 2.67 8.50 -5.22
C THR A 99 2.49 7.22 -4.44
N VAL A 100 3.24 6.19 -4.81
CA VAL A 100 3.28 4.90 -4.10
C VAL A 100 3.64 5.11 -2.63
N GLY A 101 4.72 5.85 -2.37
CA GLY A 101 5.15 6.14 -1.00
C GLY A 101 4.12 6.91 -0.21
N GLY A 102 3.49 7.94 -0.80
CA GLY A 102 2.43 8.71 -0.15
C GLY A 102 1.24 7.83 0.24
N ASN A 103 0.81 6.92 -0.65
CA ASN A 103 -0.28 5.99 -0.37
C ASN A 103 0.06 5.00 0.75
N ILE A 104 1.28 4.43 0.74
CA ILE A 104 1.74 3.50 1.77
C ILE A 104 1.90 4.23 3.12
N CYS A 105 2.61 5.36 3.17
CA CYS A 105 2.84 6.11 4.41
C CYS A 105 1.56 6.66 5.01
N ARG A 106 0.53 6.91 4.21
CA ARG A 106 -0.79 7.31 4.71
C ARG A 106 -1.49 6.17 5.46
N SER A 107 -1.14 4.92 5.16
CA SER A 107 -1.52 3.71 5.92
C SER A 107 -3.03 3.52 6.15
N PHE A 108 -3.87 4.07 5.27
CA PHE A 108 -5.30 3.80 5.36
C PHE A 108 -5.59 2.30 5.14
N ALA A 109 -6.60 1.79 5.82
CA ALA A 109 -7.04 0.40 5.66
C ALA A 109 -7.27 0.01 4.18
N ALA A 110 -7.80 0.95 3.38
CA ALA A 110 -8.06 0.80 1.94
C ALA A 110 -6.91 1.34 1.05
N ALA A 111 -5.68 1.42 1.56
CA ALA A 111 -4.53 1.88 0.78
C ALA A 111 -4.17 0.85 -0.29
N ALA A 112 -4.45 1.17 -1.55
CA ALA A 112 -4.30 0.28 -2.70
C ALA A 112 -2.85 -0.22 -2.89
N MET A 113 -1.86 0.64 -2.63
CA MET A 113 -0.44 0.28 -2.75
C MET A 113 0.04 -0.61 -1.60
N VAL A 114 -0.62 -0.55 -0.45
CA VAL A 114 -0.38 -1.51 0.64
C VAL A 114 -0.83 -2.91 0.21
N SER A 115 -2.03 -3.04 -0.38
CA SER A 115 -2.52 -4.33 -0.90
C SER A 115 -1.54 -4.96 -1.90
N LEU A 116 -1.06 -4.17 -2.85
CA LEU A 116 -0.08 -4.60 -3.85
C LEU A 116 1.24 -5.05 -3.19
N ALA A 117 1.83 -4.18 -2.38
CA ALA A 117 3.13 -4.41 -1.78
C ALA A 117 3.11 -5.62 -0.84
N VAL A 118 2.06 -5.79 -0.04
CA VAL A 118 1.92 -6.92 0.89
C VAL A 118 1.73 -8.23 0.15
N THR A 119 0.94 -8.26 -0.93
CA THR A 119 0.75 -9.47 -1.76
C THR A 119 2.06 -9.95 -2.38
N LEU A 120 2.92 -9.01 -2.74
CA LEU A 120 4.20 -9.27 -3.40
C LEU A 120 5.39 -9.28 -2.42
N ASP A 121 5.15 -9.48 -1.13
CA ASP A 121 6.20 -9.52 -0.10
C ASP A 121 7.11 -8.29 -0.11
N GLY A 122 6.55 -7.12 -0.41
CA GLY A 122 7.27 -5.86 -0.53
C GLY A 122 8.02 -5.48 0.74
N VAL A 123 9.27 -5.09 0.57
CA VAL A 123 10.16 -4.64 1.63
C VAL A 123 10.46 -3.16 1.44
N ALA A 124 10.01 -2.35 2.39
CA ALA A 124 10.26 -0.92 2.43
C ALA A 124 11.70 -0.63 2.86
N GLU A 125 12.39 0.26 2.14
CA GLU A 125 13.63 0.90 2.55
C GLU A 125 13.31 2.24 3.18
N ILE A 126 13.65 2.40 4.45
CA ILE A 126 13.40 3.61 5.24
C ILE A 126 14.73 4.31 5.49
N TRP A 127 14.81 5.60 5.16
CA TRP A 127 15.92 6.45 5.50
C TRP A 127 15.65 7.16 6.81
N THR A 128 16.65 7.20 7.69
CA THR A 128 16.57 7.80 9.02
C THR A 128 17.25 9.18 9.05
N PRO A 129 16.84 10.09 9.93
CA PRO A 129 17.39 11.46 10.01
C PRO A 129 18.90 11.51 10.32
N ASP A 130 19.43 10.48 10.99
CA ASP A 130 20.86 10.35 11.33
C ASP A 130 21.75 9.91 10.15
N GLY A 131 21.18 9.78 8.96
CA GLY A 131 21.89 9.33 7.77
C GLY A 131 21.90 7.80 7.58
N GLY A 132 21.34 7.03 8.50
CA GLY A 132 21.18 5.58 8.42
C GLY A 132 19.99 5.15 7.55
N SER A 133 19.82 3.84 7.40
CA SER A 133 18.63 3.24 6.77
C SER A 133 18.37 1.87 7.36
N TYR A 134 17.12 1.43 7.30
CA TYR A 134 16.71 0.07 7.61
C TYR A 134 15.67 -0.44 6.63
N ARG A 135 15.41 -1.74 6.69
CA ARG A 135 14.44 -2.42 5.84
C ARG A 135 13.38 -3.08 6.70
N ILE A 136 12.12 -2.96 6.29
CA ILE A 136 10.97 -3.55 6.98
C ILE A 136 9.96 -4.07 5.95
N ARG A 137 9.30 -5.20 6.22
CA ARG A 137 8.20 -5.64 5.36
C ARG A 137 7.05 -4.65 5.44
N VAL A 138 6.43 -4.31 4.30
CA VAL A 138 5.29 -3.40 4.28
C VAL A 138 4.14 -3.92 5.16
N ALA A 139 3.95 -5.24 5.22
CA ALA A 139 2.96 -5.86 6.10
C ALA A 139 3.20 -5.59 7.59
N GLU A 140 4.47 -5.45 8.01
CA GLU A 140 4.87 -5.17 9.40
C GLU A 140 4.91 -3.67 9.67
N MET A 141 5.15 -2.86 8.62
CA MET A 141 5.17 -1.41 8.72
C MET A 141 3.79 -0.85 9.05
N ILE A 142 2.71 -1.41 8.48
CA ILE A 142 1.34 -0.92 8.67
C ILE A 142 0.74 -1.50 9.95
N THR A 143 0.51 -0.66 10.95
CA THR A 143 0.06 -1.09 12.28
C THR A 143 -1.44 -0.91 12.50
N GLY A 144 -2.10 -0.05 11.70
CA GLY A 144 -3.53 0.21 11.80
C GLY A 144 -4.02 1.18 10.72
N ASN A 145 -5.29 1.53 10.78
CA ASN A 145 -5.89 2.49 9.85
C ASN A 145 -5.36 3.90 10.11
N GLY A 146 -4.47 4.35 9.23
CA GLY A 146 -3.79 5.64 9.35
C GLY A 146 -2.55 5.63 10.25
N THR A 147 -2.08 4.45 10.69
CA THR A 147 -0.91 4.31 11.57
C THR A 147 0.12 3.34 11.02
N ASN A 148 1.39 3.66 11.23
CA ASN A 148 2.53 2.84 10.81
C ASN A 148 3.71 3.00 11.78
N THR A 149 4.80 2.31 11.50
CA THR A 149 6.00 2.29 12.36
C THR A 149 6.99 3.43 12.11
N LEU A 150 6.74 4.31 11.12
CA LEU A 150 7.65 5.42 10.83
C LEU A 150 7.72 6.40 12.00
N ARG A 151 8.94 6.80 12.33
CA ARG A 151 9.22 7.82 13.33
C ARG A 151 9.29 9.20 12.68
N PRO A 152 9.16 10.29 13.45
CA PRO A 152 9.33 11.63 12.92
C PRO A 152 10.65 11.79 12.16
N GLY A 153 10.59 12.36 10.96
CA GLY A 153 11.74 12.56 10.08
C GLY A 153 12.22 11.35 9.29
N GLU A 154 11.65 10.14 9.51
CA GLU A 154 11.94 8.99 8.68
C GLU A 154 11.21 9.09 7.32
N VAL A 155 11.88 8.63 6.26
CA VAL A 155 11.39 8.72 4.87
C VAL A 155 11.37 7.35 4.23
N LEU A 156 10.22 6.96 3.69
CA LEU A 156 10.14 5.83 2.77
C LEU A 156 10.85 6.20 1.46
N ARG A 157 11.98 5.54 1.18
CA ARG A 157 12.78 5.75 -0.04
C ARG A 157 12.24 4.94 -1.22
N ALA A 158 11.93 3.68 -0.98
CA ALA A 158 11.48 2.74 -2.00
C ALA A 158 10.82 1.51 -1.37
N VAL A 159 10.12 0.74 -2.20
CA VAL A 159 9.67 -0.62 -1.88
C VAL A 159 10.27 -1.59 -2.88
N ASP A 160 11.00 -2.59 -2.38
CA ASP A 160 11.55 -3.66 -3.18
C ASP A 160 10.58 -4.85 -3.22
N LEU A 161 10.21 -5.24 -4.42
CA LEU A 161 9.36 -6.40 -4.71
C LEU A 161 10.25 -7.55 -5.16
N PRO A 162 10.31 -8.67 -4.40
CA PRO A 162 11.17 -9.82 -4.74
C PRO A 162 10.79 -10.46 -6.07
N GLY A 163 11.79 -10.91 -6.84
CA GLY A 163 11.58 -11.57 -8.13
C GLY A 163 10.75 -12.85 -8.01
N ALA A 164 10.95 -13.63 -6.95
CA ALA A 164 10.14 -14.82 -6.68
C ALA A 164 8.65 -14.48 -6.55
N ALA A 165 8.31 -13.42 -5.82
CA ALA A 165 6.92 -12.97 -5.68
C ALA A 165 6.35 -12.43 -7.00
N LEU A 166 7.18 -11.75 -7.80
CA LEU A 166 6.79 -11.23 -9.11
C LEU A 166 6.61 -12.31 -10.18
N ALA A 167 7.19 -13.49 -9.99
CA ALA A 167 7.02 -14.67 -10.85
C ALA A 167 5.73 -15.45 -10.56
N GLY A 168 5.10 -15.21 -9.41
CA GLY A 168 3.86 -15.86 -9.01
C GLY A 168 2.66 -15.39 -9.85
N ARG A 169 1.66 -16.27 -9.99
CA ARG A 169 0.36 -15.89 -10.54
C ARG A 169 -0.43 -15.15 -9.48
N THR A 170 -1.07 -14.05 -9.86
CA THR A 170 -1.78 -13.18 -8.92
C THR A 170 -3.26 -13.06 -9.27
N ALA A 171 -4.09 -12.83 -8.27
CA ALA A 171 -5.51 -12.55 -8.41
C ALA A 171 -5.92 -11.41 -7.49
N PHE A 172 -6.97 -10.69 -7.89
CA PHE A 172 -7.49 -9.51 -7.20
C PHE A 172 -9.01 -9.54 -7.16
N ARG A 173 -9.60 -9.21 -6.00
CA ARG A 173 -11.03 -8.96 -5.84
C ARG A 173 -11.27 -7.76 -4.95
N GLN A 174 -12.33 -7.05 -5.24
CA GLN A 174 -12.76 -5.85 -4.52
C GLN A 174 -14.27 -5.82 -4.41
N ILE A 175 -14.79 -5.37 -3.28
CA ILE A 175 -16.20 -5.05 -3.11
C ILE A 175 -16.37 -3.71 -2.41
N ALA A 176 -17.39 -2.95 -2.83
CA ALA A 176 -17.81 -1.70 -2.21
C ALA A 176 -19.34 -1.64 -2.16
N LEU A 177 -19.89 -0.81 -1.30
CA LEU A 177 -21.36 -0.61 -1.20
C LEU A 177 -21.97 0.07 -2.44
N ALA A 178 -21.16 0.75 -3.23
CA ALA A 178 -21.55 1.36 -4.49
C ALA A 178 -20.47 1.08 -5.56
N THR A 179 -20.88 1.10 -6.83
CA THR A 179 -20.00 0.77 -7.98
C THR A 179 -18.70 1.60 -8.00
N LEU A 180 -18.78 2.87 -7.61
CA LEU A 180 -17.65 3.79 -7.46
C LEU A 180 -17.43 4.17 -6.00
N GLY A 181 -17.76 3.28 -5.07
CA GLY A 181 -17.58 3.48 -3.63
C GLY A 181 -16.18 3.09 -3.15
N ARG A 182 -15.74 3.66 -2.04
CA ARG A 182 -14.53 3.20 -1.35
C ARG A 182 -14.69 1.73 -0.96
N SER A 183 -13.61 0.96 -1.10
CA SER A 183 -13.63 -0.48 -0.85
C SER A 183 -14.02 -0.82 0.60
N GLY A 184 -15.02 -1.68 0.74
CA GLY A 184 -15.34 -2.34 2.00
C GLY A 184 -14.43 -3.54 2.26
N ALA A 185 -14.00 -4.23 1.19
CA ALA A 185 -12.97 -5.24 1.24
C ALA A 185 -12.16 -5.23 -0.06
N VAL A 186 -10.86 -5.42 0.06
CA VAL A 186 -9.93 -5.76 -1.02
C VAL A 186 -9.20 -7.02 -0.60
N VAL A 187 -9.28 -8.04 -1.40
CA VAL A 187 -8.54 -9.29 -1.19
C VAL A 187 -7.69 -9.59 -2.41
N THR A 188 -6.50 -10.10 -2.16
CA THR A 188 -5.56 -10.47 -3.20
C THR A 188 -4.97 -11.84 -2.92
N GLY A 189 -4.45 -12.48 -3.95
CA GLY A 189 -3.77 -13.75 -3.81
C GLY A 189 -2.57 -13.85 -4.74
N ARG A 190 -1.59 -14.67 -4.34
CA ARG A 190 -0.44 -15.04 -5.14
C ARG A 190 -0.16 -16.53 -4.97
N ALA A 191 -0.11 -17.25 -6.08
CA ALA A 191 0.38 -18.63 -6.13
C ALA A 191 1.81 -18.63 -6.67
N ASP A 192 2.74 -19.06 -5.85
CA ASP A 192 4.16 -19.11 -6.18
C ASP A 192 4.49 -20.36 -7.03
N PRO A 193 5.59 -20.34 -7.81
CA PRO A 193 5.97 -21.47 -8.66
C PRO A 193 6.23 -22.79 -7.89
N ASP A 194 6.56 -22.71 -6.60
CA ASP A 194 6.74 -23.87 -5.72
C ASP A 194 5.42 -24.44 -5.16
N GLY A 195 4.29 -23.81 -5.51
CA GLY A 195 2.95 -24.22 -5.08
C GLY A 195 2.46 -23.52 -3.82
N ALA A 196 3.28 -22.71 -3.16
CA ALA A 196 2.83 -21.92 -2.02
C ALA A 196 1.75 -20.89 -2.42
N LEU A 197 0.80 -20.64 -1.51
CA LEU A 197 -0.27 -19.66 -1.71
C LEU A 197 -0.22 -18.61 -0.62
N THR A 198 -0.15 -17.35 -1.03
CA THR A 198 -0.31 -16.19 -0.17
C THR A 198 -1.64 -15.51 -0.46
N LEU A 199 -2.47 -15.32 0.55
CA LEU A 199 -3.72 -14.58 0.47
C LEU A 199 -3.66 -13.38 1.41
N VAL A 200 -4.19 -12.24 0.97
CA VAL A 200 -4.11 -10.98 1.72
C VAL A 200 -5.49 -10.34 1.81
N ILE A 201 -5.83 -9.84 2.99
CA ILE A 201 -7.04 -9.05 3.26
C ILE A 201 -6.60 -7.64 3.61
N THR A 202 -7.15 -6.65 2.89
CA THR A 202 -7.02 -5.22 3.18
C THR A 202 -8.37 -4.53 3.01
N ALA A 203 -8.48 -3.26 3.34
CA ALA A 203 -9.72 -2.48 3.38
C ALA A 203 -10.77 -3.00 4.36
N ALA A 204 -10.93 -4.31 4.52
CA ALA A 204 -11.84 -4.94 5.49
C ALA A 204 -11.26 -4.98 6.91
N THR A 205 -9.95 -4.85 7.03
CA THR A 205 -9.20 -4.97 8.28
C THR A 205 -8.41 -3.70 8.57
N LEU A 206 -8.19 -3.38 9.84
CA LEU A 206 -7.45 -2.17 10.26
C LEU A 206 -5.99 -2.17 9.78
N ARG A 207 -5.41 -3.35 9.65
CA ARG A 207 -4.05 -3.59 9.12
C ARG A 207 -4.10 -4.72 8.10
N PRO A 208 -3.12 -4.85 7.21
CA PRO A 208 -3.05 -5.99 6.30
C PRO A 208 -3.03 -7.30 7.07
N VAL A 209 -3.82 -8.26 6.63
CA VAL A 209 -3.80 -9.64 7.14
C VAL A 209 -3.27 -10.54 6.04
N VAL A 210 -2.24 -11.33 6.35
CA VAL A 210 -1.57 -12.22 5.41
C VAL A 210 -1.76 -13.66 5.86
N LEU A 211 -2.43 -14.45 5.05
CA LEU A 211 -2.60 -15.90 5.23
C LEU A 211 -1.63 -16.62 4.28
N ARG A 212 -0.77 -17.47 4.83
CA ARG A 212 0.26 -18.18 4.07
C ARG A 212 0.08 -19.68 4.18
N TYR A 213 0.11 -20.33 3.04
CA TYR A 213 -0.02 -21.78 2.93
C TYR A 213 1.12 -22.35 2.09
N PRO A 214 1.72 -23.48 2.51
CA PRO A 214 2.76 -24.16 1.73
C PRO A 214 2.21 -24.82 0.45
N GLY A 215 0.90 -24.88 0.31
CA GLY A 215 0.15 -25.36 -0.84
C GLY A 215 -1.28 -24.81 -0.80
N HIS A 216 -2.15 -25.26 -1.69
CA HIS A 216 -3.54 -24.82 -1.67
C HIS A 216 -4.30 -25.37 -0.46
N PRO A 217 -4.84 -24.53 0.45
CA PRO A 217 -5.64 -24.98 1.58
C PRO A 217 -6.97 -25.58 1.10
N SER A 218 -7.64 -26.38 1.93
CA SER A 218 -9.04 -26.73 1.71
C SER A 218 -9.95 -25.51 1.89
N ALA A 219 -11.17 -25.59 1.37
CA ALA A 219 -12.16 -24.52 1.57
C ALA A 219 -12.46 -24.32 3.08
N ASP A 220 -12.59 -25.42 3.83
CA ASP A 220 -12.88 -25.39 5.28
C ASP A 220 -11.72 -24.78 6.07
N GLN A 221 -10.47 -25.09 5.71
CA GLN A 221 -9.30 -24.47 6.32
C GLN A 221 -9.29 -22.96 6.08
N LEU A 222 -9.47 -22.52 4.82
CA LEU A 222 -9.53 -21.09 4.50
C LEU A 222 -10.66 -20.38 5.25
N ALA A 223 -11.85 -20.98 5.31
CA ALA A 223 -12.99 -20.42 6.03
C ALA A 223 -12.72 -20.25 7.53
N ALA A 224 -12.08 -21.25 8.15
CA ALA A 224 -11.68 -21.18 9.57
C ALA A 224 -10.64 -20.09 9.82
N ASP A 225 -9.61 -19.99 8.97
CA ASP A 225 -8.57 -18.97 9.10
C ASP A 225 -9.13 -17.55 8.91
N VAL A 226 -10.03 -17.34 7.95
CA VAL A 226 -10.71 -16.04 7.76
C VAL A 226 -11.60 -15.69 8.94
N ALA A 227 -12.31 -16.68 9.51
CA ALA A 227 -13.14 -16.47 10.71
C ALA A 227 -12.31 -16.11 11.94
N ALA A 228 -11.09 -16.61 12.05
CA ALA A 228 -10.17 -16.34 13.15
C ALA A 228 -9.50 -14.96 13.10
N VAL A 229 -9.59 -14.22 11.98
CA VAL A 229 -9.02 -12.88 11.87
C VAL A 229 -9.71 -11.92 12.84
N ASP A 230 -8.92 -11.24 13.66
CA ASP A 230 -9.35 -10.31 14.72
C ASP A 230 -9.38 -8.83 14.29
N ALA A 231 -8.85 -8.50 13.10
CA ALA A 231 -8.60 -7.14 12.65
C ALA A 231 -9.77 -6.48 11.89
N TYR A 232 -10.90 -7.17 11.71
CA TYR A 232 -12.09 -6.58 11.05
C TYR A 232 -12.66 -5.43 11.87
N TYR A 233 -13.14 -4.39 11.18
CA TYR A 233 -13.68 -3.20 11.82
C TYR A 233 -14.98 -2.73 11.18
N THR A 234 -15.73 -1.92 11.93
CA THR A 234 -16.98 -1.30 11.49
C THR A 234 -16.78 0.18 11.23
N ASP A 235 -17.23 0.65 10.06
CA ASP A 235 -17.33 2.05 9.68
C ASP A 235 -18.53 2.26 8.72
N PRO A 236 -18.78 3.48 8.21
CA PRO A 236 -19.87 3.73 7.27
C PRO A 236 -19.80 2.91 5.96
N LEU A 237 -18.66 2.27 5.66
CA LEU A 237 -18.47 1.46 4.45
C LEU A 237 -18.77 -0.02 4.68
N GLY A 238 -19.18 -0.40 5.87
CA GLY A 238 -19.64 -1.75 6.21
C GLY A 238 -19.28 -2.20 7.62
N PRO A 239 -20.14 -3.02 8.24
CA PRO A 239 -19.88 -3.61 9.54
C PRO A 239 -18.86 -4.76 9.46
N ALA A 240 -18.18 -5.04 10.58
CA ALA A 240 -17.11 -6.03 10.68
C ALA A 240 -17.53 -7.45 10.29
N ASP A 241 -18.75 -7.85 10.61
CA ASP A 241 -19.31 -9.16 10.26
C ASP A 241 -19.52 -9.31 8.76
N TRP A 242 -20.08 -8.29 8.10
CA TRP A 242 -20.19 -8.26 6.64
C TRP A 242 -18.81 -8.30 5.96
N ARG A 243 -17.85 -7.49 6.45
CA ARG A 243 -16.46 -7.49 5.91
C ARG A 243 -15.82 -8.86 6.03
N ARG A 244 -16.04 -9.57 7.15
CA ARG A 244 -15.55 -10.95 7.34
C ARG A 244 -16.16 -11.90 6.32
N GLN A 245 -17.49 -11.86 6.17
CA GLN A 245 -18.22 -12.74 5.27
C GLN A 245 -17.80 -12.53 3.81
N VAL A 246 -17.79 -11.28 3.34
CA VAL A 246 -17.41 -10.99 1.95
C VAL A 246 -15.93 -11.29 1.68
N SER A 247 -15.04 -11.09 2.65
CA SER A 247 -13.65 -11.49 2.52
C SER A 247 -13.51 -12.99 2.32
N GLY A 248 -14.27 -13.80 3.05
CA GLY A 248 -14.28 -15.26 2.90
C GLY A 248 -14.73 -15.69 1.50
N VAL A 249 -15.84 -15.12 1.01
CA VAL A 249 -16.35 -15.41 -0.34
C VAL A 249 -15.32 -15.05 -1.41
N LEU A 250 -14.79 -13.83 -1.36
CA LEU A 250 -13.84 -13.34 -2.37
C LEU A 250 -12.50 -14.08 -2.31
N LEU A 251 -12.02 -14.50 -1.13
CA LEU A 251 -10.82 -15.31 -1.00
C LEU A 251 -11.02 -16.73 -1.52
N GLU A 252 -12.20 -17.32 -1.36
CA GLU A 252 -12.51 -18.62 -1.94
C GLU A 252 -12.51 -18.56 -3.48
N GLU A 253 -13.03 -17.50 -4.07
CA GLU A 253 -12.94 -17.27 -5.52
C GLU A 253 -11.49 -17.21 -5.99
N ILE A 254 -10.64 -16.46 -5.29
CA ILE A 254 -9.20 -16.36 -5.57
C ILE A 254 -8.50 -17.72 -5.41
N ARG A 255 -8.82 -18.47 -4.36
CA ARG A 255 -8.26 -19.81 -4.12
C ARG A 255 -8.59 -20.74 -5.28
N GLN A 256 -9.82 -20.70 -5.79
CA GLN A 256 -10.24 -21.52 -6.93
C GLN A 256 -9.57 -21.08 -8.25
N GLU A 257 -9.44 -19.77 -8.48
CA GLU A 257 -8.78 -19.22 -9.67
C GLU A 257 -7.30 -19.61 -9.72
N LEU A 258 -6.59 -19.45 -8.60
CA LEU A 258 -5.15 -19.72 -8.53
C LEU A 258 -4.81 -21.21 -8.47
N ARG A 259 -5.78 -22.10 -8.25
CA ARG A 259 -5.59 -23.55 -8.30
C ARG A 259 -5.43 -24.08 -9.73
N ARG A 260 -5.95 -23.38 -10.71
CA ARG A 260 -5.91 -23.75 -12.15
C ARG A 260 -4.54 -23.40 -12.75
#